data_c5f48610833f05bdb3990ab173c22055
#
_entry.id   c5f48610833f05bdb3990ab173c22055
#
_cell.length_a   1.000
_cell.length_b   1.000
_cell.length_c   1.000
_cell.angle_alpha   90.00
_cell.angle_beta   90.00
_cell.angle_gamma   90.00
#
_symmetry.space_group_name_H-M   'P 1'
#
loop_
_entity.id
_entity.type
_entity.pdbx_description
1 polymer ?
#
loop_
_entity_poly.entity_id
_entity_poly.type
_entity_poly.pdbx_seq_one_letter_code
_entity_poly.pdbx_strand_id
1 'polypeptide(L)'
;MKQVLTFFNNKGGVGKTTLVYHIAHMFALMNVRVLVVDCDPQANLSAAFLKDEDIQKLWDDAENVQTIYRAVKPMIRRGDYVLPKLQYVAQELYLVAGDLGLSSFEDQLSEQWSKANDDNMNTYGRAFDVLTAFWRCAQESAEKCQADIIIFDIGPNLGAINRSVLLG
;
A
#
# COMPACT_ATOMS: atom_id res chain seq x y z
N MET A 1 -11.02 -12.65 4.94
CA MET A 1 -10.74 -11.21 4.81
C MET A 1 -10.16 -10.73 6.13
N LYS A 2 -8.99 -10.08 6.10
CA LYS A 2 -8.29 -9.59 7.30
C LYS A 2 -8.82 -8.22 7.70
N GLN A 3 -8.76 -7.89 8.98
CA GLN A 3 -9.11 -6.56 9.47
C GLN A 3 -8.12 -5.53 8.93
N VAL A 4 -8.62 -4.35 8.59
CA VAL A 4 -7.82 -3.25 8.05
C VAL A 4 -7.96 -2.03 8.94
N LEU A 5 -6.84 -1.38 9.24
CA LEU A 5 -6.77 -0.13 9.96
C LEU A 5 -6.07 0.91 9.08
N THR A 6 -6.67 2.07 8.92
CA THR A 6 -6.10 3.17 8.15
C THR A 6 -6.27 4.48 8.91
N PHE A 7 -5.20 5.24 9.02
CA PHE A 7 -5.24 6.56 9.64
C PHE A 7 -5.24 7.63 8.55
N PHE A 8 -6.28 8.44 8.51
CA PHE A 8 -6.41 9.53 7.56
C PHE A 8 -6.45 10.90 8.24
N ASN A 9 -5.69 11.84 7.69
CA ASN A 9 -5.78 13.24 8.01
C ASN A 9 -5.28 14.03 6.79
N ASN A 10 -6.04 15.04 6.34
CA ASN A 10 -5.70 15.87 5.20
C ASN A 10 -4.60 16.93 5.49
N LYS A 11 -4.18 17.06 6.74
CA LYS A 11 -3.09 17.94 7.14
C LYS A 11 -1.78 17.15 7.26
N GLY A 12 -0.75 17.58 6.54
CA GLY A 12 0.60 17.04 6.65
C GLY A 12 1.27 17.36 7.99
N GLY A 13 2.23 16.54 8.39
CA GLY A 13 3.05 16.81 9.60
C GLY A 13 2.34 16.63 10.93
N VAL A 14 1.19 15.97 10.99
CA VAL A 14 0.43 15.73 12.24
C VAL A 14 0.85 14.45 12.98
N GLY A 15 1.90 13.77 12.53
CA GLY A 15 2.40 12.56 13.17
C GLY A 15 1.68 11.26 12.77
N LYS A 16 0.93 11.24 11.66
CA LYS A 16 0.21 10.06 11.20
C LYS A 16 1.12 8.85 10.99
N THR A 17 2.17 8.97 10.19
CA THR A 17 3.19 7.93 9.95
C THR A 17 3.86 7.47 11.25
N THR A 18 4.19 8.42 12.15
CA THR A 18 4.73 8.10 13.47
C THR A 18 3.75 7.27 14.30
N LEU A 19 2.46 7.61 14.26
CA LEU A 19 1.41 6.86 14.95
C LEU A 19 1.30 5.45 14.39
N VAL A 20 1.27 5.28 13.05
CA VAL A 20 1.26 3.97 12.38
C VAL A 20 2.46 3.12 12.82
N TYR A 21 3.66 3.69 12.81
CA TYR A 21 4.88 3.03 13.24
C TYR A 21 4.76 2.47 14.67
N HIS A 22 4.34 3.31 15.62
CA HIS A 22 4.23 2.88 17.02
C HIS A 22 3.09 1.89 17.27
N ILE A 23 1.94 2.05 16.61
CA ILE A 23 0.83 1.10 16.74
C ILE A 23 1.20 -0.26 16.16
N ALA A 24 1.89 -0.31 15.02
CA ALA A 24 2.36 -1.56 14.43
C ALA A 24 3.29 -2.32 15.38
N HIS A 25 4.26 -1.64 15.98
CA HIS A 25 5.13 -2.24 16.99
C HIS A 25 4.37 -2.65 18.26
N MET A 26 3.42 -1.84 18.72
CA MET A 26 2.60 -2.17 19.88
C MET A 26 1.82 -3.47 19.67
N PHE A 27 1.15 -3.62 18.53
CA PHE A 27 0.44 -4.86 18.21
C PHE A 27 1.38 -6.05 18.11
N ALA A 28 2.54 -5.90 17.47
CA ALA A 28 3.55 -6.95 17.40
C ALA A 28 4.03 -7.40 18.80
N LEU A 29 4.26 -6.46 19.71
CA LEU A 29 4.60 -6.75 21.12
C LEU A 29 3.47 -7.46 21.87
N MET A 30 2.22 -7.30 21.45
CA MET A 30 1.05 -8.01 21.97
C MET A 30 0.84 -9.38 21.29
N ASN A 31 1.81 -9.87 20.49
CA ASN A 31 1.74 -11.09 19.70
C ASN A 31 0.60 -11.08 18.65
N VAL A 32 0.21 -9.90 18.17
CA VAL A 32 -0.67 -9.73 17.01
C VAL A 32 0.21 -9.59 15.78
N ARG A 33 0.05 -10.47 14.79
CA ARG A 33 0.83 -10.41 13.55
C ARG A 33 0.32 -9.31 12.63
N VAL A 34 1.18 -8.36 12.32
CA VAL A 34 0.85 -7.15 11.58
C VAL A 34 1.51 -7.15 10.21
N LEU A 35 0.71 -6.84 9.19
CA LEU A 35 1.22 -6.39 7.91
C LEU A 35 1.00 -4.89 7.78
N VAL A 36 2.08 -4.14 7.61
CA VAL A 36 2.00 -2.70 7.30
C VAL A 36 2.19 -2.50 5.80
N VAL A 37 1.41 -1.62 5.21
CA VAL A 37 1.50 -1.27 3.77
C VAL A 37 1.69 0.23 3.66
N ASP A 38 2.84 0.64 3.12
CA ASP A 38 3.17 2.05 2.92
C ASP A 38 2.68 2.52 1.54
N CYS A 39 1.59 3.26 1.53
CA CYS A 39 0.97 3.83 0.33
C CYS A 39 1.17 5.35 0.22
N ASP A 40 1.98 5.97 1.10
CA ASP A 40 2.36 7.37 0.94
C ASP A 40 3.47 7.47 -0.14
N PRO A 41 3.30 8.30 -1.19
CA PRO A 41 4.35 8.55 -2.18
C PRO A 41 5.68 9.07 -1.61
N GLN A 42 5.69 9.57 -0.37
CA GLN A 42 6.92 9.96 0.32
C GLN A 42 7.69 8.78 0.91
N ALA A 43 7.06 7.60 1.04
CA ALA A 43 7.63 6.37 1.61
C ALA A 43 8.31 6.57 2.99
N ASN A 44 7.81 7.51 3.78
CA ASN A 44 8.38 7.85 5.10
C ASN A 44 8.27 6.71 6.10
N LEU A 45 7.22 5.89 6.01
CA LEU A 45 7.05 4.74 6.89
C LEU A 45 8.07 3.65 6.57
N SER A 46 8.32 3.40 5.28
CA SER A 46 9.36 2.46 4.84
C SER A 46 10.73 2.91 5.33
N ALA A 47 11.04 4.21 5.26
CA ALA A 47 12.27 4.79 5.80
C ALA A 47 12.38 4.68 7.32
N ALA A 48 11.26 4.67 8.04
CA ALA A 48 11.27 4.49 9.49
C ALA A 48 11.51 3.01 9.91
N PHE A 49 11.08 2.05 9.09
CA PHE A 49 11.21 0.63 9.39
C PHE A 49 12.51 0.00 8.89
N LEU A 50 13.05 0.47 7.78
CA LEU A 50 14.19 -0.14 7.10
C LEU A 50 15.42 0.77 7.19
N LYS A 51 16.60 0.18 7.08
CA LYS A 51 17.84 0.96 6.96
C LYS A 51 17.95 1.56 5.56
N ASP A 52 18.61 2.71 5.45
CA ASP A 52 18.81 3.42 4.18
C ASP A 52 19.38 2.53 3.07
N GLU A 53 20.35 1.68 3.42
CA GLU A 53 20.98 0.74 2.48
C GLU A 53 19.99 -0.31 1.95
N ASP A 54 19.04 -0.75 2.76
CA ASP A 54 18.06 -1.77 2.39
C ASP A 54 16.94 -1.16 1.56
N ILE A 55 16.52 0.07 1.88
CA ILE A 55 15.57 0.83 1.05
C ILE A 55 16.16 1.09 -0.33
N GLN A 56 17.41 1.54 -0.41
CA GLN A 56 18.05 1.81 -1.69
C GLN A 56 18.09 0.54 -2.56
N LYS A 57 18.46 -0.60 -1.98
CA LYS A 57 18.41 -1.90 -2.69
C LYS A 57 17.03 -2.26 -3.19
N LEU A 58 15.97 -1.97 -2.40
CA LEU A 58 14.59 -2.22 -2.81
C LEU A 58 14.17 -1.38 -4.02
N TRP A 59 14.57 -0.12 -4.04
CA TRP A 59 14.22 0.79 -5.13
C TRP A 59 15.07 0.55 -6.39
N ASP A 60 16.33 0.13 -6.24
CA ASP A 60 17.23 -0.18 -7.34
C ASP A 60 16.96 -1.56 -7.98
N ASP A 61 16.30 -2.48 -7.26
CA ASP A 61 15.98 -3.82 -7.75
C ASP A 61 14.88 -3.78 -8.82
N ALA A 62 15.28 -3.57 -10.06
CA ALA A 62 14.34 -3.50 -11.20
C ALA A 62 13.74 -4.87 -11.59
N GLU A 63 14.34 -5.98 -11.16
CA GLU A 63 13.97 -7.34 -11.58
C GLU A 63 12.83 -7.91 -10.71
N ASN A 64 12.77 -7.51 -9.44
CA ASN A 64 11.81 -8.05 -8.48
C ASN A 64 10.73 -7.05 -8.09
N VAL A 65 9.56 -7.56 -7.73
CA VAL A 65 8.45 -6.77 -7.20
C VAL A 65 8.66 -6.56 -5.70
N GLN A 66 9.34 -5.46 -5.35
CA GLN A 66 9.75 -5.17 -3.97
C GLN A 66 8.82 -4.19 -3.25
N THR A 67 8.02 -3.42 -4.00
CA THR A 67 7.22 -2.32 -3.46
C THR A 67 5.76 -2.43 -3.86
N ILE A 68 4.87 -1.75 -3.12
CA ILE A 68 3.44 -1.71 -3.46
C ILE A 68 3.20 -1.08 -4.84
N TYR A 69 3.97 -0.06 -5.23
CA TYR A 69 3.86 0.54 -6.56
C TYR A 69 4.15 -0.48 -7.66
N ARG A 70 5.25 -1.22 -7.56
CA ARG A 70 5.61 -2.24 -8.55
C ARG A 70 4.61 -3.38 -8.59
N ALA A 71 3.99 -3.69 -7.44
CA ALA A 71 2.95 -4.70 -7.34
C ALA A 71 1.70 -4.32 -8.15
N VAL A 72 1.23 -3.08 -8.05
CA VAL A 72 -0.03 -2.63 -8.67
C VAL A 72 0.16 -2.00 -10.07
N LYS A 73 1.36 -1.55 -10.41
CA LYS A 73 1.67 -0.92 -11.70
C LYS A 73 1.19 -1.70 -12.94
N PRO A 74 1.30 -3.05 -13.01
CA PRO A 74 0.82 -3.79 -14.18
C PRO A 74 -0.68 -3.62 -14.45
N MET A 75 -1.47 -3.32 -13.42
CA MET A 75 -2.92 -3.10 -13.54
C MET A 75 -3.29 -2.01 -14.56
N ILE A 76 -2.49 -0.96 -14.68
CA ILE A 76 -2.72 0.13 -15.65
C ILE A 76 -2.58 -0.36 -17.10
N ARG A 77 -1.69 -1.31 -17.35
CA ARG A 77 -1.41 -1.85 -18.70
C ARG A 77 -2.21 -3.13 -19.02
N ARG A 78 -3.39 -3.31 -18.40
CA ARG A 78 -4.25 -4.49 -18.56
C ARG A 78 -3.63 -5.80 -18.06
N GLY A 79 -2.59 -5.73 -17.22
CA GLY A 79 -2.10 -6.86 -16.44
C GLY A 79 -2.94 -7.08 -15.17
N ASP A 80 -2.52 -8.01 -14.35
CA ASP A 80 -2.97 -8.15 -12.96
C ASP A 80 -1.87 -7.67 -12.02
N TYR A 81 -2.20 -7.42 -10.73
CA TYR A 81 -1.16 -7.10 -9.76
C TYR A 81 -0.32 -8.35 -9.47
N VAL A 82 0.90 -8.10 -9.01
CA VAL A 82 1.85 -9.13 -8.59
C VAL A 82 2.13 -8.94 -7.11
N LEU A 83 2.16 -10.03 -6.34
CA LEU A 83 2.40 -9.89 -4.91
C LEU A 83 3.83 -9.41 -4.64
N PRO A 84 4.01 -8.34 -3.84
CA PRO A 84 5.32 -7.84 -3.49
C PRO A 84 6.04 -8.78 -2.53
N LYS A 85 7.36 -8.70 -2.51
CA LYS A 85 8.17 -9.33 -1.48
C LYS A 85 7.94 -8.61 -0.16
N LEU A 86 7.54 -9.37 0.86
CA LEU A 86 7.35 -8.84 2.20
C LEU A 86 8.70 -8.61 2.89
N GLN A 87 8.87 -7.47 3.50
CA GLN A 87 10.03 -7.16 4.32
C GLN A 87 9.75 -7.59 5.77
N TYR A 88 10.63 -8.42 6.33
CA TYR A 88 10.58 -8.75 7.75
C TYR A 88 11.18 -7.60 8.55
N VAL A 89 10.40 -6.98 9.40
CA VAL A 89 10.83 -5.84 10.24
C VAL A 89 11.24 -6.31 11.63
N ALA A 90 10.36 -7.08 12.27
CA ALA A 90 10.56 -7.62 13.60
C ALA A 90 9.65 -8.86 13.79
N GLN A 91 9.76 -9.52 14.96
CA GLN A 91 8.82 -10.59 15.31
C GLN A 91 7.38 -10.08 15.19
N GLU A 92 6.54 -10.83 14.51
CA GLU A 92 5.12 -10.53 14.20
C GLU A 92 4.89 -9.22 13.40
N LEU A 93 5.92 -8.64 12.75
CA LEU A 93 5.82 -7.39 12.00
C LEU A 93 6.45 -7.49 10.60
N TYR A 94 5.61 -7.30 9.59
CA TYR A 94 5.96 -7.33 8.18
C TYR A 94 5.58 -6.02 7.49
N LEU A 95 6.32 -5.67 6.45
CA LEU A 95 6.11 -4.46 5.66
C LEU A 95 6.01 -4.79 4.16
N VAL A 96 5.02 -4.20 3.50
CA VAL A 96 5.04 -3.92 2.06
C VAL A 96 5.57 -2.50 1.88
N ALA A 97 6.77 -2.40 1.33
CA ALA A 97 7.47 -1.12 1.22
C ALA A 97 6.79 -0.16 0.23
N GLY A 98 6.84 1.13 0.54
CA GLY A 98 6.43 2.22 -0.33
C GLY A 98 7.43 2.50 -1.46
N ASP A 99 7.03 3.39 -2.37
CA ASP A 99 7.82 3.74 -3.54
C ASP A 99 7.49 5.14 -4.01
N LEU A 100 8.50 5.93 -4.33
CA LEU A 100 8.33 7.27 -4.92
C LEU A 100 7.55 7.26 -6.24
N GLY A 101 7.56 6.13 -6.96
CA GLY A 101 6.79 5.91 -8.17
C GLY A 101 5.26 6.02 -7.97
N LEU A 102 4.76 5.91 -6.74
CA LEU A 102 3.35 6.15 -6.42
C LEU A 102 2.88 7.55 -6.83
N SER A 103 3.77 8.56 -6.80
CA SER A 103 3.43 9.92 -7.28
C SER A 103 2.99 9.93 -8.74
N SER A 104 3.69 9.18 -9.60
CA SER A 104 3.33 9.08 -11.03
C SER A 104 2.12 8.17 -11.28
N PHE A 105 1.81 7.31 -10.35
CA PHE A 105 0.66 6.41 -10.42
C PHE A 105 -0.65 7.12 -10.06
N GLU A 106 -0.58 8.17 -9.27
CA GLU A 106 -1.72 8.97 -8.80
C GLU A 106 -2.57 9.50 -9.96
N ASP A 107 -1.94 10.07 -10.99
CA ASP A 107 -2.63 10.61 -12.15
C ASP A 107 -3.34 9.51 -12.94
N GLN A 108 -2.66 8.38 -13.15
CA GLN A 108 -3.20 7.22 -13.86
C GLN A 108 -4.39 6.61 -13.11
N LEU A 109 -4.32 6.56 -11.78
CA LEU A 109 -5.40 6.06 -10.94
C LEU A 109 -6.59 7.03 -10.93
N SER A 110 -6.34 8.35 -10.99
CA SER A 110 -7.39 9.37 -11.10
C SER A 110 -8.23 9.21 -12.36
N GLU A 111 -7.63 8.81 -13.49
CA GLU A 111 -8.37 8.49 -14.70
C GLU A 111 -9.33 7.30 -14.53
N GLN A 112 -8.96 6.31 -13.73
CA GLN A 112 -9.82 5.15 -13.46
C GLN A 112 -11.06 5.53 -12.65
N TRP A 113 -10.96 6.52 -11.75
CA TRP A 113 -12.12 7.04 -11.02
C TRP A 113 -13.18 7.63 -11.95
N SER A 114 -12.77 8.32 -13.03
CA SER A 114 -13.71 8.83 -14.03
C SER A 114 -14.36 7.69 -14.80
N LYS A 115 -13.60 6.64 -15.12
CA LYS A 115 -14.08 5.46 -15.86
C LYS A 115 -14.98 4.54 -15.02
N ALA A 116 -14.87 4.60 -13.70
CA ALA A 116 -15.74 3.86 -12.80
C ALA A 116 -17.19 4.37 -12.77
N ASN A 117 -17.49 5.51 -13.41
CA ASN A 117 -18.84 6.03 -13.60
C ASN A 117 -19.35 5.82 -15.05
N ASP A 118 -18.66 5.01 -15.85
CA ASP A 118 -19.04 4.72 -17.24
C ASP A 118 -20.17 3.67 -17.25
N ASP A 119 -21.18 3.88 -18.11
CA ASP A 119 -22.30 2.94 -18.30
C ASP A 119 -21.85 1.64 -19.00
N ASN A 120 -20.64 1.62 -19.59
CA ASN A 120 -20.08 0.44 -20.21
C ASN A 120 -19.53 -0.52 -19.15
N MET A 121 -20.19 -1.66 -18.97
CA MET A 121 -19.83 -2.70 -17.97
C MET A 121 -18.37 -3.15 -18.04
N ASN A 122 -17.76 -3.22 -19.22
CA ASN A 122 -16.35 -3.62 -19.37
C ASN A 122 -15.40 -2.52 -18.86
N THR A 123 -15.72 -1.25 -19.16
CA THR A 123 -14.95 -0.09 -18.70
C THR A 123 -15.08 0.05 -17.18
N TYR A 124 -16.30 -0.02 -16.65
CA TYR A 124 -16.57 0.00 -15.22
C TYR A 124 -15.85 -1.12 -14.46
N GLY A 125 -16.00 -2.38 -14.91
CA GLY A 125 -15.40 -3.53 -14.24
C GLY A 125 -13.87 -3.42 -14.16
N ARG A 126 -13.24 -2.99 -15.27
CA ARG A 126 -11.79 -2.79 -15.29
C ARG A 126 -11.34 -1.65 -14.38
N ALA A 127 -12.06 -0.53 -14.37
CA ALA A 127 -11.75 0.57 -13.48
C ALA A 127 -11.85 0.15 -12.01
N PHE A 128 -12.89 -0.60 -11.66
CA PHE A 128 -13.07 -1.14 -10.32
C PHE A 128 -11.92 -2.09 -9.91
N ASP A 129 -11.47 -2.96 -10.81
CA ASP A 129 -10.32 -3.84 -10.57
C ASP A 129 -9.04 -3.06 -10.24
N VAL A 130 -8.78 -1.97 -10.97
CA VAL A 130 -7.61 -1.12 -10.72
C VAL A 130 -7.75 -0.37 -9.41
N LEU A 131 -8.92 0.19 -9.11
CA LEU A 131 -9.18 0.95 -7.89
C LEU A 131 -9.08 0.10 -6.62
N THR A 132 -9.41 -1.18 -6.70
CA THR A 132 -9.34 -2.10 -5.56
C THR A 132 -8.01 -2.86 -5.45
N ALA A 133 -7.06 -2.62 -6.39
CA ALA A 133 -5.82 -3.38 -6.46
C ALA A 133 -4.96 -3.29 -5.20
N PHE A 134 -4.84 -2.11 -4.59
CA PHE A 134 -4.10 -1.91 -3.33
C PHE A 134 -4.64 -2.80 -2.22
N TRP A 135 -5.95 -2.78 -2.07
CA TRP A 135 -6.62 -3.54 -1.02
C TRP A 135 -6.51 -5.05 -1.25
N ARG A 136 -6.77 -5.53 -2.47
CA ARG A 136 -6.64 -6.97 -2.82
C ARG A 136 -5.21 -7.46 -2.64
N CYS A 137 -4.24 -6.71 -3.13
CA CYS A 137 -2.82 -7.01 -2.97
C CYS A 137 -2.42 -7.11 -1.48
N ALA A 138 -2.91 -6.19 -0.65
CA ALA A 138 -2.65 -6.22 0.78
C ALA A 138 -3.30 -7.42 1.48
N GLN A 139 -4.54 -7.78 1.12
CA GLN A 139 -5.23 -8.96 1.67
C GLN A 139 -4.47 -10.26 1.37
N GLU A 140 -4.07 -10.47 0.11
CA GLU A 140 -3.31 -11.65 -0.28
C GLU A 140 -1.90 -11.67 0.35
N SER A 141 -1.27 -10.51 0.46
CA SER A 141 0.01 -10.38 1.16
C SER A 141 -0.12 -10.74 2.65
N ALA A 142 -1.21 -10.32 3.28
CA ALA A 142 -1.51 -10.66 4.67
C ALA A 142 -1.79 -12.15 4.87
N GLU A 143 -2.41 -12.82 3.90
CA GLU A 143 -2.59 -14.27 3.91
C GLU A 143 -1.24 -14.99 3.85
N LYS A 144 -0.31 -14.54 3.00
CA LYS A 144 1.03 -15.11 2.89
C LYS A 144 1.84 -15.09 4.18
N CYS A 145 1.81 -13.98 4.93
CA CYS A 145 2.48 -13.88 6.21
C CYS A 145 1.60 -14.26 7.40
N GLN A 146 0.36 -14.70 7.14
CA GLN A 146 -0.62 -15.04 8.18
C GLN A 146 -0.91 -13.86 9.14
N ALA A 147 -0.89 -12.62 8.62
CA ALA A 147 -1.17 -11.46 9.45
C ALA A 147 -2.60 -11.50 10.02
N ASP A 148 -2.76 -11.00 11.23
CA ASP A 148 -4.06 -10.84 11.89
C ASP A 148 -4.73 -9.53 11.49
N ILE A 149 -3.91 -8.49 11.27
CA ILE A 149 -4.35 -7.14 10.92
C ILE A 149 -3.45 -6.53 9.83
N ILE A 150 -4.05 -5.71 8.97
CA ILE A 150 -3.35 -4.88 7.99
C ILE A 150 -3.44 -3.43 8.44
N ILE A 151 -2.33 -2.70 8.39
CA ILE A 151 -2.32 -1.25 8.66
C ILE A 151 -1.80 -0.54 7.42
N PHE A 152 -2.60 0.37 6.85
CA PHE A 152 -2.16 1.24 5.77
C PHE A 152 -1.68 2.59 6.31
N ASP A 153 -0.51 3.03 5.84
CA ASP A 153 -0.09 4.43 5.90
C ASP A 153 -0.34 5.09 4.54
N ILE A 154 -1.10 6.18 4.54
CA ILE A 154 -1.52 6.91 3.34
C ILE A 154 -1.13 8.38 3.45
N GLY A 155 -0.94 9.04 2.30
CA GLY A 155 -0.54 10.44 2.24
C GLY A 155 -1.57 11.41 2.85
N PRO A 156 -1.19 12.69 3.06
CA PRO A 156 -2.06 13.70 3.69
C PRO A 156 -2.96 14.43 2.67
N ASN A 157 -3.58 13.70 1.75
CA ASN A 157 -4.44 14.28 0.72
C ASN A 157 -5.68 13.39 0.46
N LEU A 158 -6.61 13.87 -0.37
CA LEU A 158 -7.76 13.09 -0.86
C LEU A 158 -7.52 12.59 -2.29
N GLY A 159 -6.28 12.28 -2.63
CA GLY A 159 -5.88 11.77 -3.92
C GLY A 159 -6.48 10.39 -4.25
N ALA A 160 -6.25 9.94 -5.46
CA ALA A 160 -6.83 8.71 -5.97
C ALA A 160 -6.33 7.47 -5.21
N ILE A 161 -5.04 7.44 -4.82
CA ILE A 161 -4.47 6.35 -4.01
C ILE A 161 -5.19 6.26 -2.66
N ASN A 162 -5.30 7.39 -1.93
CA ASN A 162 -5.94 7.40 -0.62
C ASN A 162 -7.40 6.97 -0.70
N ARG A 163 -8.14 7.45 -1.71
CA ARG A 163 -9.53 7.02 -1.95
C ARG A 163 -9.62 5.52 -2.24
N SER A 164 -8.70 4.98 -3.05
CA SER A 164 -8.66 3.55 -3.37
C SER A 164 -8.40 2.68 -2.14
N VAL A 165 -7.53 3.11 -1.24
CA VAL A 165 -7.26 2.40 0.03
C VAL A 165 -8.47 2.49 0.98
N LEU A 166 -9.16 3.64 1.04
CA LEU A 166 -10.29 3.85 1.95
C LEU A 166 -11.59 3.16 1.50
N LEU A 167 -11.72 2.80 0.21
CA LEU A 167 -12.92 2.14 -0.33
C LEU A 167 -12.85 0.60 -0.32
N GLY A 168 -11.68 0.03 -0.08
CA GLY A 168 -11.52 -1.43 0.12
C GLY A 168 -11.98 -1.84 1.50
#